data_538d4807d4cfffdb4b943078c1a3c1ec
#
_entry.id   538d4807d4cfffdb4b943078c1a3c1ec
#
_cell.length_a   1.000
_cell.length_b   1.000
_cell.length_c   1.000
_cell.angle_alpha   90.00
_cell.angle_beta   90.00
_cell.angle_gamma   90.00
#
_symmetry.space_group_name_H-M   'P 1'
#
loop_
_entity.id
_entity.type
_entity.pdbx_description
1 polymer ?
#
loop_
_entity_poly.entity_id
_entity_poly.type
_entity_poly.pdbx_seq_one_letter_code
_entity_poly.pdbx_strand_id
1 'polypeptide(L)'
;MKSILAGLGALVMTTALSAAPSMAQEAGFVGISMPTQSSARWISDGNSMVELFQQAGYQTDLQYAEDDIPNQLAQIENMIVRGVDVLVIASIDGTTLTTALENAAANGIHVIAYDRLIRGSENVDYYATFDNFTVGVQQAQSLVDGLEASDWEPPYNIELFGGSPDDNNAYFFYDGAMSVLQPLIDDGTLVVKSGQMGMDTVGTLRWDGSVAQARMDNLLSAHYTDDRVHAVLSPYDGLSIGIISSLRGVGYGSGDLPMPIISGQDAELPSVAGIIAGDQYSTIFKDTRELARVTVGMVEALINGTEPEINDTETYDNGVKVVPSYLLEPVLVTAENWEEVLIGSGYYTEDQITQ
;
A
#
# COMPACT_ATOMS: atom_id res chain seq x y z
N MET A 1 58.23 84.69 -3.21
CA MET A 1 56.83 84.36 -3.50
C MET A 1 56.87 82.91 -3.96
N LYS A 2 56.52 81.94 -3.10
CA LYS A 2 56.56 80.48 -3.35
C LYS A 2 55.21 79.95 -2.97
N SER A 3 54.45 79.41 -3.95
CA SER A 3 53.12 78.76 -3.80
C SER A 3 53.34 77.34 -3.34
N ILE A 4 52.67 76.95 -2.26
CA ILE A 4 52.61 75.59 -1.78
C ILE A 4 51.28 74.98 -2.24
N LEU A 5 51.35 73.94 -3.09
CA LEU A 5 50.20 73.10 -3.43
C LEU A 5 50.09 72.00 -2.38
N ALA A 6 48.94 71.95 -1.71
CA ALA A 6 48.57 70.82 -0.84
C ALA A 6 47.80 69.80 -1.67
N GLY A 7 48.35 68.58 -1.80
CA GLY A 7 47.64 67.43 -2.42
C GLY A 7 46.76 66.70 -1.42
N LEU A 8 45.47 66.58 -1.70
CA LEU A 8 44.52 65.71 -0.96
C LEU A 8 44.61 64.30 -1.53
N GLY A 9 45.19 63.38 -0.74
CA GLY A 9 45.09 61.96 -1.04
C GLY A 9 43.75 61.35 -0.58
N ALA A 10 42.92 60.93 -1.50
CA ALA A 10 41.70 60.16 -1.20
C ALA A 10 42.06 58.69 -0.94
N LEU A 11 41.87 58.28 0.30
CA LEU A 11 41.99 56.87 0.71
C LEU A 11 40.72 56.13 0.31
N VAL A 12 40.77 55.31 -0.73
CA VAL A 12 39.67 54.41 -1.12
C VAL A 12 39.75 53.17 -0.23
N MET A 13 38.83 53.10 0.78
CA MET A 13 38.61 51.88 1.54
C MET A 13 37.76 50.90 0.70
N THR A 14 38.39 49.90 0.13
CA THR A 14 37.75 48.73 -0.46
C THR A 14 37.26 47.82 0.67
N THR A 15 35.97 47.84 0.97
CA THR A 15 35.30 46.87 1.82
C THR A 15 35.18 45.56 1.04
N ALA A 16 36.06 44.60 1.33
CA ALA A 16 35.88 43.22 0.89
C ALA A 16 34.68 42.61 1.62
N LEU A 17 33.53 42.45 0.92
CA LEU A 17 32.42 41.61 1.38
C LEU A 17 32.93 40.19 1.37
N SER A 18 33.29 39.65 2.54
CA SER A 18 33.48 38.20 2.73
C SER A 18 32.09 37.55 2.60
N ALA A 19 31.83 36.92 1.46
CA ALA A 19 30.74 35.97 1.35
C ALA A 19 31.10 34.82 2.31
N ALA A 20 30.40 34.75 3.45
CA ALA A 20 30.41 33.54 4.28
C ALA A 20 29.96 32.38 3.40
N PRO A 21 30.65 31.23 3.45
CA PRO A 21 30.14 30.04 2.78
C PRO A 21 28.76 29.79 3.39
N SER A 22 27.71 29.74 2.56
CA SER A 22 26.43 29.19 2.94
C SER A 22 26.74 27.76 3.40
N MET A 23 26.64 27.51 4.70
CA MET A 23 26.56 26.15 5.21
C MET A 23 25.37 25.55 4.51
N ALA A 24 25.60 24.67 3.55
CA ALA A 24 24.54 23.82 3.05
C ALA A 24 23.99 23.12 4.30
N GLN A 25 22.73 23.40 4.62
CA GLN A 25 22.04 22.68 5.69
C GLN A 25 22.17 21.22 5.31
N GLU A 26 22.75 20.40 6.20
CA GLU A 26 22.85 18.97 5.92
C GLU A 26 21.42 18.49 5.67
N ALA A 27 21.20 17.96 4.48
CA ALA A 27 19.93 17.41 4.13
C ALA A 27 19.60 16.30 5.15
N GLY A 28 18.35 16.26 5.62
CA GLY A 28 17.93 15.30 6.63
C GLY A 28 18.19 13.84 6.17
N PHE A 29 18.20 12.94 7.12
CA PHE A 29 18.44 11.52 6.90
C PHE A 29 17.15 10.73 7.21
N VAL A 30 16.62 9.97 6.24
CA VAL A 30 15.34 9.26 6.32
C VAL A 30 15.56 7.76 6.32
N GLY A 31 15.06 7.09 7.35
CA GLY A 31 14.99 5.63 7.42
C GLY A 31 13.69 5.11 6.80
N ILE A 32 13.77 4.15 5.89
CA ILE A 32 12.63 3.57 5.19
C ILE A 32 12.65 2.06 5.42
N SER A 33 11.62 1.52 6.09
CA SER A 33 11.48 0.10 6.37
C SER A 33 10.28 -0.48 5.64
N MET A 34 10.53 -1.40 4.70
CA MET A 34 9.54 -2.10 3.90
C MET A 34 9.41 -3.57 4.35
N PRO A 35 8.21 -4.18 4.23
CA PRO A 35 7.98 -5.52 4.75
C PRO A 35 8.75 -6.60 3.98
N THR A 36 8.75 -6.56 2.64
CA THR A 36 9.27 -7.64 1.82
C THR A 36 9.59 -7.19 0.39
N GLN A 37 10.38 -7.98 -0.34
CA GLN A 37 10.58 -7.85 -1.79
C GLN A 37 9.76 -8.88 -2.60
N SER A 38 8.98 -9.73 -1.95
CA SER A 38 8.16 -10.75 -2.63
C SER A 38 6.99 -10.17 -3.42
N SER A 39 6.49 -8.98 -3.03
CA SER A 39 5.52 -8.19 -3.80
C SER A 39 6.22 -7.01 -4.49
N ALA A 40 5.99 -6.89 -5.79
CA ALA A 40 6.62 -5.88 -6.64
C ALA A 40 6.28 -4.45 -6.20
N ARG A 41 5.09 -4.23 -5.60
CA ARG A 41 4.69 -2.91 -5.13
C ARG A 41 5.65 -2.35 -4.09
N TRP A 42 6.11 -3.15 -3.11
CA TRP A 42 7.02 -2.66 -2.07
C TRP A 42 8.37 -2.20 -2.63
N ILE A 43 8.83 -2.85 -3.71
CA ILE A 43 10.02 -2.41 -4.45
C ILE A 43 9.75 -1.07 -5.14
N SER A 44 8.58 -0.92 -5.77
CA SER A 44 8.16 0.33 -6.42
C SER A 44 8.02 1.47 -5.41
N ASP A 45 7.33 1.23 -4.28
CA ASP A 45 7.17 2.19 -3.19
C ASP A 45 8.53 2.69 -2.67
N GLY A 46 9.40 1.76 -2.29
CA GLY A 46 10.72 2.08 -1.75
C GLY A 46 11.60 2.85 -2.73
N ASN A 47 11.65 2.42 -3.98
CA ASN A 47 12.44 3.09 -5.03
C ASN A 47 11.90 4.49 -5.33
N SER A 48 10.58 4.67 -5.42
CA SER A 48 9.95 5.97 -5.67
C SER A 48 10.25 6.95 -4.54
N MET A 49 10.18 6.51 -3.28
CA MET A 49 10.57 7.36 -2.15
C MET A 49 12.05 7.73 -2.17
N VAL A 50 12.94 6.76 -2.40
CA VAL A 50 14.39 7.02 -2.47
C VAL A 50 14.72 8.02 -3.57
N GLU A 51 14.12 7.86 -4.75
CA GLU A 51 14.34 8.80 -5.87
C GLU A 51 13.88 10.21 -5.51
N LEU A 52 12.67 10.37 -4.96
CA LEU A 52 12.12 11.67 -4.57
C LEU A 52 12.96 12.33 -3.45
N PHE A 53 13.35 11.58 -2.42
CA PHE A 53 14.21 12.08 -1.36
C PHE A 53 15.57 12.52 -1.87
N GLN A 54 16.19 11.75 -2.77
CA GLN A 54 17.48 12.10 -3.37
C GLN A 54 17.36 13.38 -4.22
N GLN A 55 16.29 13.54 -4.99
CA GLN A 55 16.01 14.77 -5.76
C GLN A 55 15.84 15.98 -4.84
N ALA A 56 15.24 15.80 -3.65
CA ALA A 56 15.10 16.83 -2.63
C ALA A 56 16.37 17.06 -1.79
N GLY A 57 17.43 16.24 -2.00
CA GLY A 57 18.73 16.38 -1.33
C GLY A 57 18.86 15.63 -0.01
N TYR A 58 17.90 14.77 0.36
CA TYR A 58 17.94 13.94 1.58
C TYR A 58 18.80 12.69 1.40
N GLN A 59 19.38 12.22 2.51
CA GLN A 59 19.97 10.89 2.59
C GLN A 59 18.88 9.87 2.97
N THR A 60 19.01 8.64 2.47
CA THR A 60 18.04 7.57 2.73
C THR A 60 18.75 6.28 3.16
N ASP A 61 18.06 5.52 4.03
CA ASP A 61 18.40 4.13 4.37
C ASP A 61 17.15 3.27 4.11
N LEU A 62 17.08 2.65 2.92
CA LEU A 62 15.98 1.77 2.54
C LEU A 62 16.33 0.32 2.85
N GLN A 63 15.50 -0.35 3.64
CA GLN A 63 15.67 -1.76 3.99
C GLN A 63 14.37 -2.54 3.83
N TYR A 64 14.50 -3.82 3.44
CA TYR A 64 13.42 -4.78 3.32
C TYR A 64 13.60 -5.87 4.38
N ALA A 65 12.53 -6.22 5.07
CA ALA A 65 12.60 -7.14 6.21
C ALA A 65 12.29 -8.60 5.85
N GLU A 66 11.89 -8.87 4.60
CA GLU A 66 11.61 -10.22 4.06
C GLU A 66 10.55 -10.99 4.88
N ASP A 67 9.50 -10.27 5.29
CA ASP A 67 8.39 -10.75 6.13
C ASP A 67 8.84 -11.36 7.48
N ASP A 68 10.06 -11.02 7.93
CA ASP A 68 10.62 -11.42 9.22
C ASP A 68 10.50 -10.27 10.23
N ILE A 69 9.58 -10.41 11.21
CA ILE A 69 9.31 -9.38 12.23
C ILE A 69 10.55 -9.03 13.05
N PRO A 70 11.32 -10.00 13.60
CA PRO A 70 12.57 -9.72 14.29
C PRO A 70 13.58 -8.94 13.44
N ASN A 71 13.67 -9.25 12.13
CA ASN A 71 14.56 -8.55 11.21
C ASN A 71 14.10 -7.08 11.03
N GLN A 72 12.79 -6.85 10.83
CA GLN A 72 12.25 -5.49 10.73
C GLN A 72 12.55 -4.66 11.98
N LEU A 73 12.33 -5.23 13.17
CA LEU A 73 12.62 -4.57 14.43
C LEU A 73 14.11 -4.18 14.53
N ALA A 74 15.02 -5.12 14.23
CA ALA A 74 16.48 -4.87 14.27
C ALA A 74 16.90 -3.80 13.25
N GLN A 75 16.31 -3.78 12.06
CA GLN A 75 16.57 -2.75 11.04
C GLN A 75 16.14 -1.36 11.54
N ILE A 76 14.95 -1.22 12.12
CA ILE A 76 14.44 0.03 12.67
C ILE A 76 15.33 0.51 13.83
N GLU A 77 15.71 -0.37 14.77
CA GLU A 77 16.60 -0.03 15.86
C GLU A 77 17.98 0.45 15.35
N ASN A 78 18.51 -0.18 14.30
CA ASN A 78 19.75 0.26 13.67
C ASN A 78 19.62 1.65 13.02
N MET A 79 18.50 1.96 12.36
CA MET A 79 18.24 3.29 11.80
C MET A 79 18.19 4.36 12.90
N ILE A 80 17.54 4.06 14.05
CA ILE A 80 17.50 4.94 15.22
C ILE A 80 18.92 5.21 15.74
N VAL A 81 19.75 4.18 15.89
CA VAL A 81 21.15 4.32 16.35
C VAL A 81 22.00 5.13 15.36
N ARG A 82 21.71 5.03 14.06
CA ARG A 82 22.38 5.81 13.02
C ARG A 82 21.94 7.27 12.97
N GLY A 83 20.90 7.64 13.72
CA GLY A 83 20.44 9.01 13.87
C GLY A 83 19.65 9.51 12.64
N VAL A 84 18.72 8.72 12.13
CA VAL A 84 17.74 9.22 11.15
C VAL A 84 16.87 10.31 11.78
N ASP A 85 16.41 11.26 11.00
CA ASP A 85 15.51 12.32 11.46
C ASP A 85 14.03 11.86 11.46
N VAL A 86 13.69 11.03 10.48
CA VAL A 86 12.34 10.48 10.30
C VAL A 86 12.42 9.02 9.92
N LEU A 87 11.52 8.20 10.48
CA LEU A 87 11.27 6.83 10.10
C LEU A 87 9.97 6.74 9.28
N VAL A 88 10.04 6.14 8.10
CA VAL A 88 8.90 5.76 7.27
C VAL A 88 8.78 4.25 7.29
N ILE A 89 7.71 3.72 7.88
CA ILE A 89 7.61 2.29 8.18
C ILE A 89 6.33 1.70 7.61
N ALA A 90 6.48 0.74 6.68
CA ALA A 90 5.42 -0.21 6.32
C ALA A 90 5.60 -1.47 7.18
N SER A 91 4.83 -1.58 8.25
CA SER A 91 5.01 -2.66 9.23
C SER A 91 4.58 -4.02 8.69
N ILE A 92 5.32 -5.08 9.04
CA ILE A 92 4.88 -6.47 8.82
C ILE A 92 3.71 -6.78 9.76
N ASP A 93 3.92 -6.54 11.05
CA ASP A 93 2.92 -6.64 12.10
C ASP A 93 2.86 -5.30 12.85
N GLY A 94 1.71 -4.63 12.74
CA GLY A 94 1.51 -3.30 13.33
C GLY A 94 1.62 -3.27 14.85
N THR A 95 1.60 -4.40 15.55
CA THR A 95 1.58 -4.48 17.02
C THR A 95 2.95 -4.68 17.67
N THR A 96 4.00 -4.91 16.90
CA THR A 96 5.31 -5.37 17.42
C THR A 96 6.35 -4.28 17.60
N LEU A 97 6.06 -3.04 17.23
CA LEU A 97 7.05 -1.96 17.12
C LEU A 97 7.06 -0.98 18.30
N THR A 98 6.17 -1.10 19.28
CA THR A 98 5.93 -0.10 20.33
C THR A 98 7.21 0.36 21.02
N THR A 99 8.07 -0.57 21.47
CA THR A 99 9.32 -0.23 22.17
C THR A 99 10.33 0.49 21.25
N ALA A 100 10.44 0.10 19.98
CA ALA A 100 11.32 0.78 19.05
C ALA A 100 10.84 2.22 18.78
N LEU A 101 9.52 2.43 18.69
CA LEU A 101 8.95 3.75 18.52
C LEU A 101 9.07 4.63 19.77
N GLU A 102 9.03 4.07 20.98
CA GLU A 102 9.39 4.80 22.21
C GLU A 102 10.84 5.28 22.17
N ASN A 103 11.78 4.42 21.69
CA ASN A 103 13.17 4.80 21.50
C ASN A 103 13.35 5.87 20.42
N ALA A 104 12.62 5.79 19.31
CA ALA A 104 12.62 6.81 18.27
C ALA A 104 12.20 8.18 18.84
N ALA A 105 11.06 8.23 19.54
CA ALA A 105 10.55 9.44 20.17
C ALA A 105 11.51 10.02 21.22
N ALA A 106 12.15 9.18 22.04
CA ALA A 106 13.17 9.61 23.02
C ALA A 106 14.39 10.24 22.36
N ASN A 107 14.68 9.95 21.08
CA ASN A 107 15.74 10.54 20.28
C ASN A 107 15.25 11.69 19.39
N GLY A 108 13.97 12.08 19.47
CA GLY A 108 13.39 13.16 18.68
C GLY A 108 13.14 12.78 17.22
N ILE A 109 13.06 11.49 16.92
CA ILE A 109 12.84 10.94 15.58
C ILE A 109 11.33 10.84 15.35
N HIS A 110 10.83 11.43 14.27
CA HIS A 110 9.44 11.32 13.87
C HIS A 110 9.15 9.99 13.18
N VAL A 111 7.89 9.53 13.28
CA VAL A 111 7.44 8.26 12.72
C VAL A 111 6.22 8.45 11.84
N ILE A 112 6.34 8.06 10.58
CA ILE A 112 5.23 7.97 9.63
C ILE A 112 4.94 6.50 9.37
N ALA A 113 3.73 6.05 9.68
CA ALA A 113 3.20 4.79 9.19
C ALA A 113 2.94 4.92 7.68
N TYR A 114 3.47 4.01 6.89
CA TYR A 114 3.34 3.99 5.44
C TYR A 114 2.49 2.81 5.00
N ASP A 115 1.42 3.06 4.27
CA ASP A 115 0.44 2.08 3.77
C ASP A 115 -0.23 1.26 4.89
N ARG A 116 0.51 0.73 5.86
CA ARG A 116 0.02 -0.11 6.98
C ARG A 116 0.03 0.63 8.29
N LEU A 117 -1.11 0.66 9.00
CA LEU A 117 -1.23 1.35 10.28
C LEU A 117 -0.44 0.62 11.37
N ILE A 118 0.43 1.35 12.07
CA ILE A 118 1.11 0.87 13.28
C ILE A 118 0.21 1.07 14.49
N ARG A 119 -0.03 0.00 15.24
CA ARG A 119 -0.98 -0.07 16.34
C ARG A 119 -0.31 -0.01 17.71
N GLY A 120 -1.07 0.39 18.72
CA GLY A 120 -0.65 0.30 20.12
C GLY A 120 0.48 1.26 20.53
N SER A 121 0.75 2.33 19.76
CA SER A 121 1.79 3.30 20.07
C SER A 121 1.29 4.73 19.94
N GLU A 122 1.62 5.58 20.94
CA GLU A 122 1.41 7.03 20.88
C GLU A 122 2.39 7.72 19.93
N ASN A 123 3.50 7.04 19.59
CA ASN A 123 4.65 7.59 18.87
C ASN A 123 4.57 7.34 17.34
N VAL A 124 3.36 7.26 16.81
CA VAL A 124 3.11 7.33 15.35
C VAL A 124 2.59 8.73 15.07
N ASP A 125 3.37 9.57 14.39
CA ASP A 125 3.00 10.96 14.18
C ASP A 125 1.92 11.10 13.11
N TYR A 126 2.11 10.43 11.96
CA TYR A 126 1.21 10.49 10.81
C TYR A 126 1.08 9.14 10.14
N TYR A 127 0.04 9.02 9.31
CA TYR A 127 -0.20 7.84 8.49
C TYR A 127 -0.51 8.25 7.04
N ALA A 128 0.20 7.67 6.09
CA ALA A 128 -0.03 7.85 4.66
C ALA A 128 -0.50 6.53 4.05
N THR A 129 -1.69 6.52 3.46
CA THR A 129 -2.31 5.31 2.90
C THR A 129 -3.36 5.66 1.85
N PHE A 130 -4.11 4.67 1.42
CA PHE A 130 -5.33 4.81 0.60
C PHE A 130 -6.59 4.68 1.48
N ASP A 131 -7.75 5.07 0.96
CA ASP A 131 -9.04 4.76 1.61
C ASP A 131 -9.30 3.25 1.54
N ASN A 132 -8.86 2.56 2.58
CA ASN A 132 -8.89 1.09 2.64
C ASN A 132 -10.32 0.53 2.74
N PHE A 133 -11.27 1.28 3.31
CA PHE A 133 -12.67 0.87 3.32
C PHE A 133 -13.25 0.93 1.90
N THR A 134 -12.98 2.00 1.18
CA THR A 134 -13.40 2.16 -0.22
C THR A 134 -12.77 1.11 -1.13
N VAL A 135 -11.53 0.67 -0.87
CA VAL A 135 -10.95 -0.49 -1.58
C VAL A 135 -11.85 -1.71 -1.47
N GLY A 136 -12.27 -2.08 -0.25
CA GLY A 136 -13.16 -3.23 -0.05
C GLY A 136 -14.52 -3.06 -0.72
N VAL A 137 -15.11 -1.86 -0.64
CA VAL A 137 -16.38 -1.53 -1.34
C VAL A 137 -16.22 -1.73 -2.85
N GLN A 138 -15.16 -1.21 -3.45
CA GLN A 138 -14.93 -1.34 -4.89
C GLN A 138 -14.67 -2.80 -5.31
N GLN A 139 -13.94 -3.58 -4.52
CA GLN A 139 -13.77 -5.01 -4.76
C GLN A 139 -15.11 -5.74 -4.80
N ALA A 140 -15.93 -5.55 -3.77
CA ALA A 140 -17.22 -6.20 -3.68
C ALA A 140 -18.21 -5.74 -4.77
N GLN A 141 -18.25 -4.44 -5.05
CA GLN A 141 -19.10 -3.91 -6.12
C GLN A 141 -18.72 -4.49 -7.47
N SER A 142 -17.42 -4.62 -7.76
CA SER A 142 -16.98 -5.24 -9.02
C SER A 142 -17.43 -6.70 -9.16
N LEU A 143 -17.51 -7.45 -8.05
CA LEU A 143 -18.05 -8.82 -8.06
C LEU A 143 -19.55 -8.81 -8.40
N VAL A 144 -20.31 -7.91 -7.80
CA VAL A 144 -21.75 -7.76 -8.07
C VAL A 144 -21.97 -7.37 -9.53
N ASP A 145 -21.27 -6.35 -10.01
CA ASP A 145 -21.37 -5.89 -11.40
C ASP A 145 -21.02 -7.01 -12.40
N GLY A 146 -19.99 -7.79 -12.11
CA GLY A 146 -19.59 -8.93 -12.94
C GLY A 146 -20.60 -10.07 -12.92
N LEU A 147 -21.23 -10.34 -11.79
CA LEU A 147 -22.32 -11.34 -11.69
C LEU A 147 -23.56 -10.88 -12.44
N GLU A 148 -23.96 -9.61 -12.31
CA GLU A 148 -25.10 -9.04 -13.03
C GLU A 148 -24.88 -8.99 -14.56
N ALA A 149 -23.64 -8.79 -14.99
CA ALA A 149 -23.29 -8.80 -16.42
C ALA A 149 -23.18 -10.22 -16.99
N SER A 150 -23.17 -11.25 -16.16
CA SER A 150 -23.09 -12.65 -16.59
C SER A 150 -24.44 -13.19 -17.06
N ASP A 151 -24.42 -14.32 -17.80
CA ASP A 151 -25.62 -15.08 -18.15
C ASP A 151 -26.06 -16.04 -17.00
N TRP A 152 -25.53 -15.89 -15.80
CA TRP A 152 -25.86 -16.74 -14.67
C TRP A 152 -27.07 -16.20 -13.89
N GLU A 153 -27.77 -17.10 -13.22
CA GLU A 153 -28.93 -16.74 -12.43
C GLU A 153 -28.66 -16.98 -10.94
N PRO A 154 -29.16 -16.14 -10.02
CA PRO A 154 -29.02 -16.36 -8.60
C PRO A 154 -29.80 -17.62 -8.14
N PRO A 155 -29.42 -18.25 -7.00
CA PRO A 155 -28.36 -17.79 -6.10
C PRO A 155 -26.95 -18.05 -6.64
N TYR A 156 -26.04 -17.09 -6.39
CA TYR A 156 -24.63 -17.23 -6.79
C TYR A 156 -23.79 -17.75 -5.64
N ASN A 157 -22.96 -18.79 -5.89
CA ASN A 157 -21.99 -19.28 -4.92
C ASN A 157 -20.77 -18.36 -4.89
N ILE A 158 -20.46 -17.82 -3.73
CA ILE A 158 -19.28 -16.97 -3.51
C ILE A 158 -18.40 -17.56 -2.42
N GLU A 159 -17.07 -17.41 -2.57
CA GLU A 159 -16.12 -17.66 -1.48
C GLU A 159 -15.38 -16.37 -1.12
N LEU A 160 -15.07 -16.22 0.17
CA LEU A 160 -14.47 -15.02 0.72
C LEU A 160 -13.04 -15.33 1.16
N PHE A 161 -12.10 -14.49 0.73
CA PHE A 161 -10.72 -14.48 1.22
C PHE A 161 -10.43 -13.12 1.86
N GLY A 162 -9.74 -13.14 3.00
CA GLY A 162 -9.25 -11.97 3.70
C GLY A 162 -7.74 -11.83 3.59
N GLY A 163 -7.24 -10.64 3.85
CA GLY A 163 -5.81 -10.35 3.93
C GLY A 163 -5.16 -10.88 5.21
N SER A 164 -3.92 -10.46 5.47
CA SER A 164 -3.18 -10.94 6.64
C SER A 164 -3.76 -10.37 7.94
N PRO A 165 -4.02 -11.21 8.96
CA PRO A 165 -4.61 -10.75 10.23
C PRO A 165 -3.71 -9.82 11.06
N ASP A 166 -2.40 -9.78 10.77
CA ASP A 166 -1.43 -8.88 11.41
C ASP A 166 -1.37 -7.49 10.74
N ASP A 167 -2.08 -7.32 9.62
CA ASP A 167 -2.24 -6.06 8.91
C ASP A 167 -3.62 -5.45 9.16
N ASN A 168 -3.65 -4.23 9.72
CA ASN A 168 -4.90 -3.54 10.02
C ASN A 168 -5.76 -3.28 8.77
N ASN A 169 -5.14 -3.07 7.61
CA ASN A 169 -5.85 -2.80 6.35
C ASN A 169 -6.74 -3.96 5.94
N ALA A 170 -6.35 -5.20 6.24
CA ALA A 170 -7.13 -6.39 5.90
C ALA A 170 -8.56 -6.36 6.48
N TYR A 171 -8.70 -5.78 7.66
CA TYR A 171 -10.02 -5.62 8.31
C TYR A 171 -10.84 -4.54 7.61
N PHE A 172 -10.25 -3.40 7.26
CA PHE A 172 -10.93 -2.35 6.50
C PHE A 172 -11.39 -2.84 5.12
N PHE A 173 -10.55 -3.59 4.40
CA PHE A 173 -10.93 -4.20 3.11
C PHE A 173 -12.10 -5.15 3.29
N TYR A 174 -12.03 -6.02 4.31
CA TYR A 174 -13.10 -6.98 4.57
C TYR A 174 -14.39 -6.29 4.97
N ASP A 175 -14.36 -5.32 5.88
CA ASP A 175 -15.53 -4.58 6.35
C ASP A 175 -16.17 -3.77 5.20
N GLY A 176 -15.34 -3.11 4.37
CA GLY A 176 -15.80 -2.43 3.17
C GLY A 176 -16.49 -3.38 2.20
N ALA A 177 -15.90 -4.55 1.93
CA ALA A 177 -16.49 -5.55 1.06
C ALA A 177 -17.81 -6.11 1.65
N MET A 178 -17.83 -6.41 2.94
CA MET A 178 -19.04 -6.93 3.60
C MET A 178 -20.16 -5.90 3.69
N SER A 179 -19.87 -4.60 3.68
CA SER A 179 -20.91 -3.57 3.61
C SER A 179 -21.76 -3.68 2.33
N VAL A 180 -21.19 -4.22 1.25
CA VAL A 180 -21.88 -4.49 -0.03
C VAL A 180 -22.44 -5.92 -0.09
N LEU A 181 -21.65 -6.91 0.31
CA LEU A 181 -22.00 -8.33 0.10
C LEU A 181 -22.97 -8.87 1.16
N GLN A 182 -22.89 -8.39 2.43
CA GLN A 182 -23.70 -8.93 3.52
C GLN A 182 -25.21 -8.85 3.23
N PRO A 183 -25.77 -7.72 2.74
CA PRO A 183 -27.21 -7.66 2.39
C PRO A 183 -27.62 -8.70 1.36
N LEU A 184 -26.75 -9.00 0.37
CA LEU A 184 -27.02 -9.99 -0.68
C LEU A 184 -26.86 -11.43 -0.17
N ILE A 185 -26.04 -11.63 0.85
CA ILE A 185 -25.93 -12.91 1.55
C ILE A 185 -27.18 -13.14 2.42
N ASP A 186 -27.64 -12.11 3.12
CA ASP A 186 -28.80 -12.18 4.01
C ASP A 186 -30.10 -12.44 3.26
N ASP A 187 -30.26 -11.93 2.04
CA ASP A 187 -31.44 -12.16 1.20
C ASP A 187 -31.35 -13.44 0.34
N GLY A 188 -30.18 -14.10 0.34
CA GLY A 188 -29.91 -15.34 -0.37
C GLY A 188 -29.57 -15.19 -1.86
N THR A 189 -29.35 -13.99 -2.35
CA THR A 189 -28.80 -13.74 -3.70
C THR A 189 -27.39 -14.29 -3.83
N LEU A 190 -26.55 -14.10 -2.79
CA LEU A 190 -25.23 -14.69 -2.64
C LEU A 190 -25.25 -15.80 -1.59
N VAL A 191 -24.55 -16.89 -1.85
CA VAL A 191 -24.41 -18.02 -0.92
C VAL A 191 -22.94 -18.29 -0.69
N VAL A 192 -22.44 -18.07 0.54
CA VAL A 192 -21.11 -18.54 0.94
C VAL A 192 -21.22 -20.04 1.21
N LYS A 193 -20.95 -20.85 0.19
CA LYS A 193 -21.25 -22.28 0.21
C LYS A 193 -20.44 -23.03 1.28
N SER A 194 -19.23 -22.60 1.56
CA SER A 194 -18.43 -23.14 2.66
C SER A 194 -18.93 -22.74 4.05
N GLY A 195 -19.74 -21.68 4.15
CA GLY A 195 -20.10 -21.02 5.41
C GLY A 195 -18.94 -20.30 6.09
N GLN A 196 -17.76 -20.20 5.45
CA GLN A 196 -16.57 -19.58 6.03
C GLN A 196 -16.62 -18.07 5.85
N MET A 197 -16.83 -17.36 6.95
CA MET A 197 -16.93 -15.90 7.01
C MET A 197 -16.15 -15.35 8.21
N GLY A 198 -15.84 -14.05 8.17
CA GLY A 198 -15.10 -13.35 9.22
C GLY A 198 -13.58 -13.53 9.11
N MET A 199 -12.83 -12.47 9.42
CA MET A 199 -11.37 -12.41 9.27
C MET A 199 -10.62 -13.52 10.00
N ASP A 200 -11.13 -14.01 11.15
CA ASP A 200 -10.54 -15.14 11.88
C ASP A 200 -10.55 -16.46 11.08
N THR A 201 -11.45 -16.57 10.10
CA THR A 201 -11.60 -17.78 9.28
C THR A 201 -11.02 -17.62 7.88
N VAL A 202 -11.22 -16.45 7.27
CA VAL A 202 -10.88 -16.21 5.86
C VAL A 202 -9.54 -15.51 5.68
N GLY A 203 -8.90 -15.06 6.78
CA GLY A 203 -7.62 -14.35 6.75
C GLY A 203 -6.49 -15.22 6.16
N THR A 204 -5.62 -14.61 5.38
CA THR A 204 -4.50 -15.24 4.69
C THR A 204 -3.20 -14.67 5.23
N LEU A 205 -2.53 -15.41 6.11
CA LEU A 205 -1.32 -14.96 6.79
C LEU A 205 -0.22 -14.56 5.79
N ARG A 206 0.42 -13.41 6.06
CA ARG A 206 1.50 -12.82 5.25
C ARG A 206 1.09 -12.49 3.80
N TRP A 207 -0.19 -12.42 3.51
CA TRP A 207 -0.65 -12.20 2.15
C TRP A 207 -0.11 -13.23 1.15
N ASP A 208 0.14 -14.47 1.63
CA ASP A 208 0.80 -15.52 0.88
C ASP A 208 -0.18 -16.22 -0.08
N GLY A 209 0.06 -16.06 -1.39
CA GLY A 209 -0.76 -16.68 -2.45
C GLY A 209 -0.79 -18.20 -2.39
N SER A 210 0.25 -18.87 -1.85
CA SER A 210 0.27 -20.34 -1.69
C SER A 210 -0.68 -20.79 -0.57
N VAL A 211 -0.86 -19.98 0.47
CA VAL A 211 -1.85 -20.23 1.53
C VAL A 211 -3.26 -20.08 0.96
N ALA A 212 -3.50 -19.03 0.15
CA ALA A 212 -4.78 -18.85 -0.55
C ALA A 212 -5.07 -20.01 -1.52
N GLN A 213 -4.07 -20.44 -2.28
CA GLN A 213 -4.17 -21.61 -3.18
C GLN A 213 -4.58 -22.87 -2.41
N ALA A 214 -3.86 -23.22 -1.35
CA ALA A 214 -4.15 -24.40 -0.55
C ALA A 214 -5.56 -24.36 0.07
N ARG A 215 -6.01 -23.16 0.51
CA ARG A 215 -7.38 -22.99 1.00
C ARG A 215 -8.41 -23.17 -0.12
N MET A 216 -8.15 -22.63 -1.32
CA MET A 216 -9.06 -22.80 -2.47
C MET A 216 -9.14 -24.27 -2.92
N ASP A 217 -8.03 -25.02 -2.94
CA ASP A 217 -8.02 -26.47 -3.21
C ASP A 217 -8.94 -27.22 -2.23
N ASN A 218 -8.87 -26.86 -0.94
CA ASN A 218 -9.74 -27.45 0.08
C ASN A 218 -11.23 -27.10 -0.14
N LEU A 219 -11.53 -25.84 -0.45
CA LEU A 219 -12.90 -25.40 -0.73
C LEU A 219 -13.49 -26.14 -1.94
N LEU A 220 -12.73 -26.23 -3.03
CA LEU A 220 -13.14 -26.89 -4.25
C LEU A 220 -13.43 -28.37 -4.01
N SER A 221 -12.57 -29.08 -3.29
CA SER A 221 -12.74 -30.50 -3.01
C SER A 221 -13.89 -30.79 -2.03
N ALA A 222 -14.16 -29.90 -1.07
CA ALA A 222 -15.15 -30.10 -0.04
C ALA A 222 -16.57 -29.65 -0.46
N HIS A 223 -16.69 -28.61 -1.28
CA HIS A 223 -17.96 -27.92 -1.49
C HIS A 223 -18.38 -27.79 -2.97
N TYR A 224 -17.48 -28.05 -3.93
CA TYR A 224 -17.69 -27.75 -5.35
C TYR A 224 -17.49 -28.95 -6.29
N THR A 225 -17.70 -30.17 -5.78
CA THR A 225 -17.62 -31.38 -6.63
C THR A 225 -18.78 -31.48 -7.63
N ASP A 226 -19.96 -30.99 -7.27
CA ASP A 226 -21.19 -31.03 -8.08
C ASP A 226 -21.76 -29.63 -8.38
N ASP A 227 -21.09 -28.60 -7.94
CA ASP A 227 -21.49 -27.20 -8.06
C ASP A 227 -20.33 -26.35 -8.59
N ARG A 228 -20.63 -25.10 -8.91
CA ARG A 228 -19.61 -24.15 -9.36
C ARG A 228 -19.46 -22.97 -8.41
N VAL A 229 -18.25 -22.39 -8.38
CA VAL A 229 -17.97 -21.07 -7.82
C VAL A 229 -18.38 -20.04 -8.87
N HIS A 230 -19.16 -19.01 -8.48
CA HIS A 230 -19.54 -17.92 -9.35
C HIS A 230 -18.69 -16.67 -9.11
N ALA A 231 -18.32 -16.39 -7.84
CA ALA A 231 -17.47 -15.27 -7.50
C ALA A 231 -16.50 -15.62 -6.37
N VAL A 232 -15.40 -14.89 -6.31
CA VAL A 232 -14.43 -14.97 -5.22
C VAL A 232 -14.02 -13.55 -4.82
N LEU A 233 -14.31 -13.18 -3.56
CA LEU A 233 -13.70 -12.00 -2.96
C LEU A 233 -12.24 -12.32 -2.65
N SER A 234 -11.32 -11.66 -3.34
CA SER A 234 -9.89 -11.73 -3.09
C SER A 234 -9.35 -10.32 -2.88
N PRO A 235 -8.71 -10.04 -1.72
CA PRO A 235 -8.30 -8.70 -1.37
C PRO A 235 -6.94 -8.28 -1.95
N TYR A 236 -6.25 -9.16 -2.70
CA TYR A 236 -4.92 -8.88 -3.25
C TYR A 236 -4.61 -9.79 -4.44
N ASP A 237 -3.94 -9.25 -5.45
CA ASP A 237 -3.61 -9.93 -6.70
C ASP A 237 -2.76 -11.19 -6.51
N GLY A 238 -1.79 -11.16 -5.59
CA GLY A 238 -1.01 -12.35 -5.28
C GLY A 238 -1.84 -13.53 -4.75
N LEU A 239 -2.92 -13.24 -4.00
CA LEU A 239 -3.88 -14.25 -3.57
C LEU A 239 -4.72 -14.73 -4.75
N SER A 240 -5.17 -13.80 -5.59
CA SER A 240 -5.98 -14.10 -6.79
C SER A 240 -5.27 -15.04 -7.74
N ILE A 241 -3.96 -14.85 -7.95
CA ILE A 241 -3.11 -15.74 -8.76
C ILE A 241 -3.11 -17.16 -8.18
N GLY A 242 -2.95 -17.32 -6.86
CA GLY A 242 -3.02 -18.62 -6.20
C GLY A 242 -4.39 -19.29 -6.33
N ILE A 243 -5.46 -18.52 -6.13
CA ILE A 243 -6.85 -18.95 -6.28
C ILE A 243 -7.13 -19.42 -7.72
N ILE A 244 -6.73 -18.62 -8.72
CA ILE A 244 -6.88 -18.94 -10.14
C ILE A 244 -6.13 -20.24 -10.49
N SER A 245 -4.94 -20.45 -9.92
CA SER A 245 -4.20 -21.69 -10.12
C SER A 245 -4.98 -22.94 -9.66
N SER A 246 -5.63 -22.86 -8.48
CA SER A 246 -6.50 -23.93 -7.97
C SER A 246 -7.72 -24.16 -8.87
N LEU A 247 -8.39 -23.09 -9.27
CA LEU A 247 -9.57 -23.13 -10.16
C LEU A 247 -9.23 -23.80 -11.50
N ARG A 248 -8.12 -23.39 -12.11
CA ARG A 248 -7.63 -24.01 -13.36
C ARG A 248 -7.30 -25.48 -13.18
N GLY A 249 -6.76 -25.86 -12.01
CA GLY A 249 -6.45 -27.26 -11.66
C GLY A 249 -7.66 -28.21 -11.73
N VAL A 250 -8.88 -27.69 -11.54
CA VAL A 250 -10.13 -28.45 -11.62
C VAL A 250 -10.97 -28.11 -12.86
N GLY A 251 -10.41 -27.35 -13.82
CA GLY A 251 -10.99 -27.17 -15.16
C GLY A 251 -11.69 -25.83 -15.41
N TYR A 252 -11.71 -24.89 -14.45
CA TYR A 252 -12.20 -23.54 -14.72
C TYR A 252 -11.37 -22.83 -15.79
N GLY A 253 -11.99 -21.95 -16.53
CA GLY A 253 -11.38 -21.25 -17.67
C GLY A 253 -11.31 -22.09 -18.94
N SER A 254 -11.94 -23.28 -18.98
CA SER A 254 -11.97 -24.15 -20.14
C SER A 254 -13.35 -24.76 -20.38
N GLY A 255 -13.70 -24.96 -21.66
CA GLY A 255 -14.96 -25.59 -22.07
C GLY A 255 -16.19 -24.85 -21.53
N ASP A 256 -17.08 -25.60 -20.90
CA ASP A 256 -18.35 -25.08 -20.35
C ASP A 256 -18.21 -24.54 -18.91
N LEU A 257 -16.98 -24.47 -18.37
CA LEU A 257 -16.72 -24.01 -17.01
C LEU A 257 -15.89 -22.71 -17.04
N PRO A 258 -16.53 -21.53 -17.25
CA PRO A 258 -15.84 -20.26 -17.25
C PRO A 258 -15.26 -19.91 -15.89
N MET A 259 -14.24 -19.04 -15.86
CA MET A 259 -13.70 -18.51 -14.62
C MET A 259 -14.76 -17.78 -13.81
N PRO A 260 -14.75 -17.87 -12.48
CA PRO A 260 -15.60 -17.04 -11.62
C PRO A 260 -15.19 -15.57 -11.72
N ILE A 261 -16.05 -14.68 -11.26
CA ILE A 261 -15.73 -13.27 -11.08
C ILE A 261 -14.79 -13.15 -9.87
N ILE A 262 -13.56 -12.70 -10.08
CA ILE A 262 -12.50 -12.65 -9.05
C ILE A 262 -11.99 -11.22 -8.93
N SER A 263 -12.04 -10.65 -7.73
CA SER A 263 -11.44 -9.36 -7.42
C SER A 263 -9.93 -9.47 -7.14
N GLY A 264 -9.26 -8.34 -6.98
CA GLY A 264 -7.87 -8.24 -6.58
C GLY A 264 -7.52 -6.84 -6.12
N GLN A 265 -6.24 -6.58 -5.89
CA GLN A 265 -5.69 -5.28 -5.52
C GLN A 265 -4.20 -5.22 -5.86
N ASP A 266 -3.71 -4.02 -6.09
CA ASP A 266 -2.35 -3.57 -6.38
C ASP A 266 -1.96 -3.59 -7.86
N ALA A 267 -2.86 -4.01 -8.76
CA ALA A 267 -2.64 -4.00 -10.21
C ALA A 267 -1.28 -4.62 -10.62
N GLU A 268 -0.93 -5.78 -10.02
CA GLU A 268 0.30 -6.48 -10.35
C GLU A 268 0.28 -6.94 -11.82
N LEU A 269 1.40 -6.86 -12.53
CA LEU A 269 1.49 -7.17 -13.96
C LEU A 269 0.86 -8.52 -14.35
N PRO A 270 1.10 -9.65 -13.60
CA PRO A 270 0.45 -10.91 -13.94
C PRO A 270 -1.08 -10.88 -13.80
N SER A 271 -1.61 -10.12 -12.84
CA SER A 271 -3.05 -9.94 -12.65
C SER A 271 -3.67 -9.06 -13.71
N VAL A 272 -3.00 -7.97 -14.11
CA VAL A 272 -3.45 -7.13 -15.23
C VAL A 272 -3.51 -7.95 -16.52
N ALA A 273 -2.48 -8.77 -16.80
CA ALA A 273 -2.51 -9.72 -17.92
C ALA A 273 -3.66 -10.73 -17.79
N GLY A 274 -3.93 -11.22 -16.57
CA GLY A 274 -5.07 -12.08 -16.28
C GLY A 274 -6.43 -11.41 -16.49
N ILE A 275 -6.56 -10.13 -16.16
CA ILE A 275 -7.78 -9.34 -16.42
C ILE A 275 -8.02 -9.21 -17.93
N ILE A 276 -6.99 -8.90 -18.69
CA ILE A 276 -7.07 -8.81 -20.16
C ILE A 276 -7.44 -10.18 -20.79
N ALA A 277 -6.94 -11.26 -20.22
CA ALA A 277 -7.23 -12.63 -20.68
C ALA A 277 -8.59 -13.17 -20.20
N GLY A 278 -9.26 -12.50 -19.25
CA GLY A 278 -10.52 -12.96 -18.67
C GLY A 278 -10.37 -14.01 -17.55
N ASP A 279 -9.19 -14.15 -16.95
CA ASP A 279 -8.94 -15.05 -15.83
C ASP A 279 -9.27 -14.43 -14.46
N GLN A 280 -9.08 -13.12 -14.35
CA GLN A 280 -9.43 -12.26 -13.21
C GLN A 280 -10.39 -11.18 -13.72
N TYR A 281 -11.32 -10.74 -12.90
CA TYR A 281 -12.31 -9.74 -13.33
C TYR A 281 -11.84 -8.31 -13.07
N SER A 282 -11.27 -8.06 -11.91
CA SER A 282 -10.87 -6.72 -11.49
C SER A 282 -9.66 -6.71 -10.57
N THR A 283 -9.01 -5.57 -10.49
CA THR A 283 -8.05 -5.23 -9.44
C THR A 283 -8.25 -3.79 -9.00
N ILE A 284 -7.81 -3.44 -7.80
CA ILE A 284 -7.80 -2.07 -7.30
C ILE A 284 -6.40 -1.49 -7.46
N PHE A 285 -6.29 -0.49 -8.31
CA PHE A 285 -5.03 0.23 -8.52
C PHE A 285 -4.83 1.27 -7.41
N LYS A 286 -3.64 1.23 -6.84
CA LYS A 286 -3.11 2.18 -5.88
C LYS A 286 -1.81 2.74 -6.43
N ASP A 287 -1.78 4.02 -6.81
CA ASP A 287 -0.57 4.62 -7.38
C ASP A 287 0.50 4.80 -6.30
N THR A 288 1.46 3.88 -6.26
CA THR A 288 2.57 3.88 -5.31
C THR A 288 3.46 5.12 -5.43
N ARG A 289 3.54 5.72 -6.62
CA ARG A 289 4.31 6.96 -6.87
C ARG A 289 3.66 8.14 -6.16
N GLU A 290 2.34 8.19 -6.16
CA GLU A 290 1.59 9.24 -5.49
C GLU A 290 1.63 9.08 -3.96
N LEU A 291 1.54 7.85 -3.45
CA LEU A 291 1.72 7.59 -2.02
C LEU A 291 3.14 7.96 -1.56
N ALA A 292 4.16 7.63 -2.35
CA ALA A 292 5.54 8.05 -2.09
C ALA A 292 5.67 9.59 -2.08
N ARG A 293 5.05 10.28 -3.06
CA ARG A 293 5.07 11.76 -3.14
C ARG A 293 4.45 12.41 -1.91
N VAL A 294 3.29 11.93 -1.48
CA VAL A 294 2.61 12.43 -0.27
C VAL A 294 3.50 12.21 0.95
N THR A 295 4.06 11.02 1.10
CA THR A 295 4.92 10.68 2.24
C THR A 295 6.19 11.53 2.29
N VAL A 296 6.82 11.77 1.13
CA VAL A 296 7.98 12.66 1.03
C VAL A 296 7.60 14.08 1.47
N GLY A 297 6.45 14.60 1.03
CA GLY A 297 5.95 15.90 1.47
C GLY A 297 5.70 15.97 2.99
N MET A 298 5.21 14.88 3.61
CA MET A 298 5.05 14.80 5.06
C MET A 298 6.41 14.86 5.78
N VAL A 299 7.39 14.10 5.30
CA VAL A 299 8.76 14.09 5.85
C VAL A 299 9.41 15.47 5.74
N GLU A 300 9.28 16.13 4.58
CA GLU A 300 9.80 17.49 4.36
C GLU A 300 9.17 18.49 5.34
N ALA A 301 7.85 18.41 5.56
CA ALA A 301 7.14 19.26 6.51
C ALA A 301 7.71 19.07 7.92
N LEU A 302 7.86 17.82 8.39
CA LEU A 302 8.39 17.49 9.72
C LEU A 302 9.82 18.01 9.91
N ILE A 303 10.71 17.77 8.96
CA ILE A 303 12.10 18.24 9.04
C ILE A 303 12.20 19.78 9.04
N ASN A 304 11.27 20.44 8.33
CA ASN A 304 11.20 21.90 8.29
C ASN A 304 10.43 22.52 9.48
N GLY A 305 9.89 21.68 10.40
CA GLY A 305 9.12 22.14 11.55
C GLY A 305 7.76 22.74 11.18
N THR A 306 7.16 22.28 10.08
CA THR A 306 5.80 22.65 9.63
C THR A 306 4.86 21.46 9.72
N GLU A 307 3.55 21.74 9.69
CA GLU A 307 2.54 20.66 9.73
C GLU A 307 2.42 19.98 8.36
N PRO A 308 2.47 18.64 8.31
CA PRO A 308 2.15 17.87 7.12
C PRO A 308 0.71 18.07 6.63
N GLU A 309 0.49 17.93 5.32
CA GLU A 309 -0.84 17.88 4.75
C GLU A 309 -1.54 16.58 5.16
N ILE A 310 -2.78 16.69 5.66
CA ILE A 310 -3.65 15.57 6.04
C ILE A 310 -5.07 15.82 5.54
N ASN A 311 -5.85 14.77 5.34
CA ASN A 311 -7.26 14.85 4.96
C ASN A 311 -8.18 13.97 5.79
N ASP A 312 -7.64 13.22 6.78
CA ASP A 312 -8.42 12.42 7.73
C ASP A 312 -7.85 12.52 9.15
N THR A 313 -8.76 12.72 10.12
CA THR A 313 -8.46 12.79 11.56
C THR A 313 -9.44 11.99 12.41
N GLU A 314 -10.24 11.12 11.80
CA GLU A 314 -11.34 10.44 12.47
C GLU A 314 -11.30 8.91 12.29
N THR A 315 -10.76 8.40 11.18
CA THR A 315 -10.96 7.01 10.73
C THR A 315 -9.96 6.04 11.35
N TYR A 316 -8.68 6.42 11.43
CA TYR A 316 -7.62 5.47 11.75
C TYR A 316 -7.19 5.51 13.22
N ASP A 317 -8.01 4.88 14.07
CA ASP A 317 -7.67 4.63 15.48
C ASP A 317 -6.69 3.45 15.57
N ASN A 318 -5.49 3.71 16.11
CA ASN A 318 -4.45 2.70 16.27
C ASN A 318 -4.53 1.92 17.60
N GLY A 319 -5.63 2.13 18.36
CA GLY A 319 -5.86 1.53 19.68
C GLY A 319 -5.36 2.38 20.85
N VAL A 320 -4.68 3.50 20.57
CA VAL A 320 -4.20 4.47 21.58
C VAL A 320 -4.65 5.88 21.22
N LYS A 321 -4.62 6.21 19.95
CA LYS A 321 -5.08 7.50 19.40
C LYS A 321 -5.59 7.34 17.98
N VAL A 322 -6.37 8.31 17.52
CA VAL A 322 -6.59 8.49 16.08
C VAL A 322 -5.33 9.13 15.49
N VAL A 323 -4.74 8.47 14.49
CA VAL A 323 -3.53 8.95 13.82
C VAL A 323 -3.93 9.87 12.68
N PRO A 324 -3.46 11.14 12.65
CA PRO A 324 -3.72 12.04 11.53
C PRO A 324 -3.20 11.44 10.23
N SER A 325 -4.05 11.37 9.20
CA SER A 325 -3.78 10.56 8.02
C SER A 325 -3.96 11.35 6.72
N TYR A 326 -3.25 10.94 5.69
CA TYR A 326 -3.54 11.30 4.31
C TYR A 326 -4.00 10.07 3.55
N LEU A 327 -5.23 10.12 3.04
CA LEU A 327 -5.88 9.03 2.32
C LEU A 327 -5.94 9.36 0.83
N LEU A 328 -5.34 8.50 0.02
CA LEU A 328 -5.45 8.55 -1.43
C LEU A 328 -6.66 7.74 -1.90
N GLU A 329 -7.23 8.15 -3.01
CA GLU A 329 -8.35 7.46 -3.64
C GLU A 329 -7.87 6.21 -4.38
N PRO A 330 -8.44 5.02 -4.11
CA PRO A 330 -8.20 3.83 -4.91
C PRO A 330 -8.99 3.86 -6.23
N VAL A 331 -8.48 3.19 -7.27
CA VAL A 331 -9.11 3.16 -8.58
C VAL A 331 -9.40 1.72 -9.01
N LEU A 332 -10.66 1.40 -9.28
CA LEU A 332 -11.04 0.10 -9.84
C LEU A 332 -10.54 -0.04 -11.28
N VAL A 333 -9.86 -1.15 -11.56
CA VAL A 333 -9.37 -1.52 -12.88
C VAL A 333 -10.01 -2.82 -13.35
N THR A 334 -10.54 -2.80 -14.55
CA THR A 334 -11.15 -3.94 -15.27
C THR A 334 -10.61 -4.03 -16.67
N ALA A 335 -11.06 -5.02 -17.45
CA ALA A 335 -10.72 -5.14 -18.87
C ALA A 335 -11.17 -3.94 -19.72
N GLU A 336 -12.07 -3.09 -19.21
CA GLU A 336 -12.62 -1.96 -19.96
C GLU A 336 -11.77 -0.69 -19.84
N ASN A 337 -10.99 -0.53 -18.73
CA ASN A 337 -10.31 0.73 -18.42
C ASN A 337 -8.81 0.61 -18.09
N TRP A 338 -8.23 -0.58 -18.13
CA TRP A 338 -6.82 -0.80 -17.76
C TRP A 338 -5.85 0.06 -18.58
N GLU A 339 -6.11 0.25 -19.88
CA GLU A 339 -5.26 1.11 -20.73
C GLU A 339 -5.28 2.57 -20.26
N GLU A 340 -6.46 3.12 -20.01
CA GLU A 340 -6.62 4.50 -19.54
C GLU A 340 -5.95 4.69 -18.18
N VAL A 341 -6.24 3.77 -17.23
CA VAL A 341 -5.79 3.91 -15.84
C VAL A 341 -4.29 3.61 -15.70
N LEU A 342 -3.79 2.53 -16.28
CA LEU A 342 -2.42 2.08 -16.03
C LEU A 342 -1.42 2.60 -17.05
N ILE A 343 -1.77 2.64 -18.34
CA ILE A 343 -0.91 3.18 -19.39
C ILE A 343 -1.07 4.70 -19.49
N GLY A 344 -2.31 5.20 -19.47
CA GLY A 344 -2.60 6.64 -19.55
C GLY A 344 -2.00 7.44 -18.41
N SER A 345 -1.91 6.89 -17.21
CA SER A 345 -1.22 7.49 -16.06
C SER A 345 0.32 7.39 -16.13
N GLY A 346 0.85 6.57 -17.05
CA GLY A 346 2.28 6.28 -17.14
C GLY A 346 2.80 5.40 -15.99
N TYR A 347 1.92 4.64 -15.32
CA TYR A 347 2.32 3.69 -14.27
C TYR A 347 3.00 2.47 -14.89
N TYR A 348 2.42 1.92 -15.95
CA TYR A 348 3.01 0.87 -16.78
C TYR A 348 3.15 1.31 -18.24
N THR A 349 4.03 0.64 -18.95
CA THR A 349 4.09 0.68 -20.42
C THR A 349 3.34 -0.51 -21.01
N GLU A 350 2.84 -0.38 -22.23
CA GLU A 350 2.16 -1.47 -22.94
C GLU A 350 3.06 -2.72 -23.03
N ASP A 351 4.35 -2.54 -23.30
CA ASP A 351 5.33 -3.64 -23.38
C ASP A 351 5.48 -4.40 -22.07
N GLN A 352 5.31 -3.76 -20.90
CA GLN A 352 5.38 -4.44 -19.60
C GLN A 352 4.17 -5.34 -19.32
N ILE A 353 3.00 -4.96 -19.85
CA ILE A 353 1.75 -5.72 -19.61
C ILE A 353 1.62 -6.88 -20.61
N THR A 354 2.12 -6.71 -21.85
CA THR A 354 1.92 -7.68 -22.94
C THR A 354 3.04 -8.70 -23.10
N GLN A 355 4.08 -8.67 -22.25
CA GLN A 355 5.15 -9.65 -22.22
C GLN A 355 4.76 -10.87 -21.39
#